data_ddf2f2a48b88c388c3aae6658157a203
#
_entry.id   ddf2f2a48b88c388c3aae6658157a203
#
_cell.length_a   1.000
_cell.length_b   1.000
_cell.length_c   1.000
_cell.angle_alpha   90.00
_cell.angle_beta   90.00
_cell.angle_gamma   90.00
#
_symmetry.space_group_name_H-M   'P 1'
#
loop_
_entity.id
_entity.type
_entity.pdbx_description
1 polymer ?
#
loop_
_entity_poly.entity_id
_entity_poly.type
_entity_poly.pdbx_seq_one_letter_code
_entity_poly.pdbx_strand_id
1 'polypeptide(L)'
;EKLSEMHLEMDLDKIDLDKIDIHAEPPAQEPARQYYFMAKCRRIVQKKEQELGRRLTCHTETFGCQMNARDSEKLAGILEFAGFLEAGSEEADFVIYNTCTVRENANNRVYGRLGYLHNLKKKNPDMRIALCGCMMQEEEVVEKLKKSYRFVNLIFGTHNLYKFAELLAGCY
;
A
#
# COMPACT_ATOMS: atom_id res chain seq x y z
N GLU A 1 16.27 7.60 6.74
CA GLU A 1 15.53 6.33 6.82
C GLU A 1 15.00 6.06 8.24
N LYS A 2 15.90 6.02 9.26
CA LYS A 2 15.49 5.83 10.66
C LYS A 2 14.59 6.94 11.22
N LEU A 3 14.75 8.17 10.75
CA LEU A 3 13.95 9.32 11.20
C LEU A 3 12.51 9.25 10.68
N SER A 4 12.32 8.86 9.42
CA SER A 4 10.99 8.68 8.84
C SER A 4 10.25 7.49 9.46
N GLU A 5 10.97 6.42 9.80
CA GLU A 5 10.43 5.28 10.52
C GLU A 5 9.97 5.64 11.93
N MET A 6 10.80 6.40 12.67
CA MET A 6 10.46 6.88 14.01
C MET A 6 9.24 7.80 13.99
N HIS A 7 9.10 8.65 12.98
CA HIS A 7 7.96 9.55 12.85
C HIS A 7 6.64 8.79 12.62
N LEU A 8 6.66 7.74 11.79
CA LEU A 8 5.47 6.91 11.56
C LEU A 8 5.04 6.16 12.83
N GLU A 9 5.98 5.67 13.64
CA GLU A 9 5.68 4.93 14.85
C GLU A 9 5.23 5.82 16.02
N MET A 10 5.76 7.04 16.13
CA MET A 10 5.56 7.87 17.32
C MET A 10 4.32 8.74 17.29
N ASP A 11 3.84 9.14 16.13
CA ASP A 11 2.87 10.21 16.02
C ASP A 11 1.48 9.78 15.55
N LEU A 12 1.32 8.57 15.02
CA LEU A 12 0.02 8.09 14.53
C LEU A 12 -1.05 8.04 15.62
N ASP A 13 -0.67 7.66 16.85
CA ASP A 13 -1.58 7.58 17.99
C ASP A 13 -1.96 8.95 18.56
N LYS A 14 -1.21 10.00 18.20
CA LYS A 14 -1.39 11.35 18.75
C LYS A 14 -2.13 12.30 17.83
N ILE A 15 -2.31 11.93 16.55
CA ILE A 15 -2.88 12.81 15.54
C ILE A 15 -4.33 12.42 15.28
N ASP A 16 -5.20 13.42 15.40
CA ASP A 16 -6.58 13.27 14.99
C ASP A 16 -6.70 13.58 13.50
N LEU A 17 -6.72 12.53 12.69
CA LEU A 17 -6.81 12.63 11.23
C LEU A 17 -8.11 13.30 10.78
N ASP A 18 -9.17 13.21 11.57
CA ASP A 18 -10.46 13.79 11.20
C ASP A 18 -10.47 15.34 11.29
N LYS A 19 -9.49 15.92 11.99
CA LYS A 19 -9.32 17.38 12.09
C LYS A 19 -8.47 17.99 10.98
N ILE A 20 -7.82 17.18 10.15
CA ILE A 20 -6.98 17.65 9.06
C ILE A 20 -7.88 18.12 7.90
N ASP A 21 -7.63 19.33 7.40
CA ASP A 21 -8.32 19.86 6.21
C ASP A 21 -7.70 19.28 4.94
N ILE A 22 -8.40 18.33 4.35
CA ILE A 22 -7.95 17.66 3.12
C ILE A 22 -8.15 18.50 1.86
N HIS A 23 -8.82 19.64 1.97
CA HIS A 23 -9.04 20.55 0.85
C HIS A 23 -7.97 21.65 0.75
N ALA A 24 -7.16 21.80 1.81
CA ALA A 24 -5.98 22.65 1.79
C ALA A 24 -4.87 22.05 0.93
N GLU A 25 -3.88 22.85 0.56
CA GLU A 25 -2.69 22.33 -0.11
C GLU A 25 -1.92 21.35 0.80
N PRO A 26 -1.42 20.23 0.24
CA PRO A 26 -0.60 19.31 1.03
C PRO A 26 0.63 20.02 1.61
N PRO A 27 0.96 19.80 2.89
CA PRO A 27 2.20 20.33 3.45
C PRO A 27 3.42 19.86 2.65
N ALA A 28 4.41 20.73 2.49
CA ALA A 28 5.63 20.40 1.78
C ALA A 28 6.59 19.54 2.62
N GLN A 29 6.50 19.63 3.95
CA GLN A 29 7.42 18.99 4.87
C GLN A 29 6.85 17.71 5.47
N GLU A 30 7.74 16.71 5.66
CA GLU A 30 7.44 15.50 6.40
C GLU A 30 7.60 15.76 7.92
N PRO A 31 6.85 15.08 8.80
CA PRO A 31 5.84 14.04 8.49
C PRO A 31 4.43 14.60 8.19
N ALA A 32 4.22 15.91 8.31
CA ALA A 32 2.91 16.53 8.14
C ALA A 32 2.26 16.18 6.79
N ARG A 33 3.07 16.07 5.74
CA ARG A 33 2.61 15.68 4.40
C ARG A 33 1.95 14.30 4.40
N GLN A 34 2.55 13.33 5.06
CA GLN A 34 2.00 11.98 5.10
C GLN A 34 0.72 11.90 5.96
N TYR A 35 0.63 12.67 7.02
CA TYR A 35 -0.61 12.77 7.82
C TYR A 35 -1.74 13.36 7.00
N TYR A 36 -1.46 14.36 6.20
CA TYR A 36 -2.43 14.94 5.28
C TYR A 36 -2.97 13.86 4.31
N PHE A 37 -2.08 13.09 3.67
CA PHE A 37 -2.50 12.05 2.75
C PHE A 37 -3.18 10.88 3.45
N MET A 38 -2.80 10.56 4.67
CA MET A 38 -3.48 9.57 5.48
C MET A 38 -4.92 9.98 5.79
N ALA A 39 -5.13 11.24 6.16
CA ALA A 39 -6.46 11.82 6.34
C ALA A 39 -7.27 11.79 5.04
N LYS A 40 -6.64 12.10 3.93
CA LYS A 40 -7.27 12.04 2.61
C LYS A 40 -7.71 10.62 2.25
N CYS A 41 -6.85 9.63 2.47
CA CYS A 41 -7.19 8.20 2.27
C CYS A 41 -8.39 7.81 3.12
N ARG A 42 -8.41 8.23 4.38
CA ARG A 42 -9.51 7.93 5.30
C ARG A 42 -10.85 8.45 4.77
N ARG A 43 -10.87 9.67 4.21
CA ARG A 43 -12.08 10.23 3.59
C ARG A 43 -12.49 9.49 2.33
N ILE A 44 -11.51 9.08 1.50
CA ILE A 44 -11.76 8.27 0.31
C ILE A 44 -12.40 6.93 0.71
N VAL A 45 -11.83 6.24 1.70
CA VAL A 45 -12.34 4.95 2.18
C VAL A 45 -13.75 5.10 2.73
N GLN A 46 -14.00 6.10 3.58
CA GLN A 46 -15.33 6.36 4.16
C GLN A 46 -16.38 6.58 3.06
N LYS A 47 -16.06 7.37 2.05
CA LYS A 47 -16.95 7.64 0.94
C LYS A 47 -17.28 6.38 0.15
N LYS A 48 -16.26 5.57 -0.17
CA LYS A 48 -16.47 4.31 -0.89
C LYS A 48 -17.27 3.31 -0.09
N GLU A 49 -17.05 3.22 1.22
CA GLU A 49 -17.82 2.35 2.10
C GLU A 49 -19.30 2.75 2.14
N GLN A 50 -19.59 4.06 2.15
CA GLN A 50 -20.95 4.55 2.08
C GLN A 50 -21.62 4.19 0.75
N GLU A 51 -20.90 4.35 -0.36
CA GLU A 51 -21.40 4.02 -1.70
C GLU A 51 -21.67 2.51 -1.87
N LEU A 52 -20.81 1.67 -1.31
CA LEU A 52 -20.89 0.22 -1.45
C LEU A 52 -21.79 -0.44 -0.39
N GLY A 53 -22.04 0.24 0.73
CA GLY A 53 -22.78 -0.33 1.86
C GLY A 53 -22.02 -1.42 2.63
N ARG A 54 -20.69 -1.44 2.53
CA ARG A 54 -19.82 -2.39 3.25
C ARG A 54 -18.45 -1.79 3.54
N ARG A 55 -17.71 -2.42 4.46
CA ARG A 55 -16.31 -2.04 4.74
C ARG A 55 -15.41 -2.40 3.58
N LEU A 56 -14.45 -1.52 3.29
CA LEU A 56 -13.35 -1.86 2.40
C LEU A 56 -12.33 -2.72 3.13
N THR A 57 -11.80 -3.70 2.41
CA THR A 57 -10.85 -4.67 2.98
C THR A 57 -9.48 -4.53 2.35
N CYS A 58 -8.45 -4.96 3.08
CA CYS A 58 -7.07 -4.97 2.61
C CYS A 58 -6.36 -6.25 3.00
N HIS A 59 -5.28 -6.54 2.31
CA HIS A 59 -4.40 -7.65 2.64
C HIS A 59 -2.96 -7.30 2.27
N THR A 60 -2.04 -7.60 3.18
CA THR A 60 -0.61 -7.43 2.98
C THR A 60 0.06 -8.80 2.99
N GLU A 61 0.75 -9.13 1.90
CA GLU A 61 1.48 -10.40 1.78
C GLU A 61 2.97 -10.13 1.68
N THR A 62 3.76 -10.91 2.42
CA THR A 62 5.21 -10.77 2.46
C THR A 62 5.87 -11.91 1.70
N PHE A 63 6.70 -11.58 0.73
CA PHE A 63 7.53 -12.54 -0.02
C PHE A 63 8.99 -12.27 0.32
N GLY A 64 9.59 -13.10 1.16
CA GLY A 64 10.99 -12.96 1.50
C GLY A 64 11.33 -13.31 2.94
N CYS A 65 12.28 -12.57 3.52
CA CYS A 65 12.82 -12.82 4.84
C CYS A 65 12.12 -12.00 5.94
N GLN A 66 12.54 -12.22 7.19
CA GLN A 66 12.00 -11.52 8.35
C GLN A 66 12.18 -10.00 8.30
N MET A 67 13.17 -9.50 7.58
CA MET A 67 13.36 -8.04 7.42
C MET A 67 12.20 -7.38 6.70
N ASN A 68 11.57 -8.08 5.77
CA ASN A 68 10.40 -7.59 5.05
C ASN A 68 9.13 -7.58 5.92
N ALA A 69 9.05 -8.45 6.93
CA ALA A 69 7.90 -8.54 7.81
C ALA A 69 7.64 -7.23 8.56
N ARG A 70 8.70 -6.54 8.97
CA ARG A 70 8.60 -5.25 9.67
C ARG A 70 8.01 -4.16 8.79
N ASP A 71 8.45 -4.11 7.53
CA ASP A 71 7.91 -3.17 6.56
C ASP A 71 6.45 -3.49 6.23
N SER A 72 6.10 -4.77 6.15
CA SER A 72 4.72 -5.22 5.96
C SER A 72 3.81 -4.80 7.11
N GLU A 73 4.28 -4.86 8.34
CA GLU A 73 3.54 -4.38 9.52
C GLU A 73 3.25 -2.89 9.43
N LYS A 74 4.20 -2.09 8.97
CA LYS A 74 4.02 -0.65 8.78
C LYS A 74 2.99 -0.35 7.69
N LEU A 75 3.05 -1.06 6.58
CA LEU A 75 2.10 -0.93 5.49
C LEU A 75 0.68 -1.29 5.95
N ALA A 76 0.54 -2.41 6.67
CA ALA A 76 -0.73 -2.84 7.23
C ALA A 76 -1.27 -1.82 8.23
N GLY A 77 -0.40 -1.22 9.05
CA GLY A 77 -0.78 -0.17 9.99
C GLY A 77 -1.34 1.08 9.29
N ILE A 78 -0.69 1.51 8.21
CA ILE A 78 -1.17 2.66 7.42
C ILE A 78 -2.54 2.36 6.79
N LEU A 79 -2.73 1.18 6.24
CA LEU A 79 -4.01 0.76 5.68
C LEU A 79 -5.12 0.74 6.75
N GLU A 80 -4.81 0.25 7.94
CA GLU A 80 -5.74 0.24 9.07
C GLU A 80 -6.12 1.67 9.49
N PHE A 81 -5.14 2.59 9.61
CA PHE A 81 -5.40 3.99 9.90
C PHE A 81 -6.23 4.68 8.80
N ALA A 82 -6.06 4.28 7.56
CA ALA A 82 -6.87 4.78 6.45
C ALA A 82 -8.32 4.26 6.50
N GLY A 83 -8.60 3.25 7.32
CA GLY A 83 -9.94 2.71 7.53
C GLY A 83 -10.20 1.35 6.91
N PHE A 84 -9.22 0.73 6.27
CA PHE A 84 -9.37 -0.61 5.71
C PHE A 84 -9.43 -1.67 6.82
N LEU A 85 -10.25 -2.68 6.60
CA LEU A 85 -10.33 -3.86 7.46
C LEU A 85 -9.48 -4.99 6.89
N GLU A 86 -8.65 -5.64 7.71
CA GLU A 86 -7.85 -6.79 7.26
C GLU A 86 -8.76 -7.94 6.83
N ALA A 87 -8.55 -8.44 5.61
CA ALA A 87 -9.36 -9.51 5.02
C ALA A 87 -8.87 -10.91 5.35
N GLY A 88 -7.61 -11.05 5.73
CA GLY A 88 -6.98 -12.35 5.95
C GLY A 88 -6.65 -13.14 4.68
N SER A 89 -7.00 -12.63 3.52
CA SER A 89 -6.70 -13.25 2.22
C SER A 89 -6.61 -12.18 1.12
N GLU A 90 -6.15 -12.59 -0.06
CA GLU A 90 -6.04 -11.70 -1.23
C GLU A 90 -7.39 -11.37 -1.88
N GLU A 91 -8.48 -11.96 -1.42
CA GLU A 91 -9.83 -11.54 -1.79
C GLU A 91 -10.20 -10.27 -1.02
N ALA A 92 -9.56 -9.16 -1.40
CA ALA A 92 -9.66 -7.88 -0.72
C ALA A 92 -9.75 -6.74 -1.72
N ASP A 93 -10.16 -5.56 -1.26
CA ASP A 93 -10.28 -4.37 -2.11
C ASP A 93 -8.92 -3.73 -2.39
N PHE A 94 -7.97 -3.89 -1.49
CA PHE A 94 -6.59 -3.44 -1.67
C PHE A 94 -5.63 -4.54 -1.23
N VAL A 95 -4.76 -4.98 -2.13
CA VAL A 95 -3.74 -5.99 -1.84
C VAL A 95 -2.37 -5.42 -2.14
N ILE A 96 -1.44 -5.57 -1.19
CA ILE A 96 -0.05 -5.17 -1.38
C ILE A 96 0.88 -6.36 -1.15
N TYR A 97 1.78 -6.57 -2.10
CA TYR A 97 2.85 -7.56 -2.00
C TYR A 97 4.16 -6.85 -1.67
N ASN A 98 4.74 -7.20 -0.54
CA ASN A 98 6.06 -6.75 -0.14
C ASN A 98 7.09 -7.82 -0.52
N THR A 99 7.98 -7.49 -1.44
CA THR A 99 8.86 -8.44 -2.13
C THR A 99 10.32 -8.34 -1.69
N CYS A 100 11.08 -9.38 -2.01
CA CYS A 100 12.51 -9.46 -1.71
C CYS A 100 13.27 -9.97 -2.92
N THR A 101 14.53 -9.54 -3.13
CA THR A 101 15.39 -9.95 -4.24
C THR A 101 16.34 -11.10 -3.91
N VAL A 102 16.44 -11.47 -2.63
CA VAL A 102 17.50 -12.37 -2.12
C VAL A 102 17.36 -13.80 -2.65
N ARG A 103 16.19 -14.18 -3.18
CA ARG A 103 15.95 -15.56 -3.66
C ARG A 103 15.22 -15.52 -4.99
N GLU A 104 15.82 -16.12 -6.00
CA GLU A 104 15.25 -16.29 -7.34
C GLU A 104 13.87 -16.95 -7.32
N ASN A 105 13.67 -17.93 -6.41
CA ASN A 105 12.39 -18.60 -6.20
C ASN A 105 11.29 -17.65 -5.67
N ALA A 106 11.66 -16.61 -4.92
CA ALA A 106 10.70 -15.62 -4.43
C ALA A 106 10.10 -14.81 -5.57
N ASN A 107 10.92 -14.45 -6.58
CA ASN A 107 10.46 -13.71 -7.75
C ASN A 107 9.43 -14.52 -8.55
N ASN A 108 9.68 -15.81 -8.78
CA ASN A 108 8.75 -16.70 -9.47
C ASN A 108 7.42 -16.85 -8.73
N ARG A 109 7.47 -16.91 -7.40
CA ARG A 109 6.26 -16.95 -6.57
C ARG A 109 5.43 -15.68 -6.72
N VAL A 110 6.08 -14.52 -6.75
CA VAL A 110 5.40 -13.24 -6.94
C VAL A 110 4.67 -13.21 -8.28
N TYR A 111 5.33 -13.58 -9.36
CA TYR A 111 4.71 -13.62 -10.69
C TYR A 111 3.52 -14.58 -10.75
N GLY A 112 3.66 -15.76 -10.15
CA GLY A 112 2.54 -16.71 -10.07
C GLY A 112 1.35 -16.16 -9.29
N ARG A 113 1.60 -15.52 -8.15
CA ARG A 113 0.52 -14.90 -7.36
C ARG A 113 -0.12 -13.70 -8.06
N LEU A 114 0.64 -12.97 -8.87
CA LEU A 114 0.09 -11.87 -9.67
C LEU A 114 -0.95 -12.38 -10.68
N GLY A 115 -0.74 -13.54 -11.26
CA GLY A 115 -1.75 -14.18 -12.12
C GLY A 115 -3.05 -14.44 -11.38
N TYR A 116 -2.96 -14.94 -10.15
CA TYR A 116 -4.11 -15.13 -9.28
C TYR A 116 -4.82 -13.79 -8.96
N LEU A 117 -4.06 -12.74 -8.61
CA LEU A 117 -4.63 -11.41 -8.36
C LEU A 117 -5.32 -10.84 -9.60
N HIS A 118 -4.77 -11.10 -10.79
CA HIS A 118 -5.39 -10.66 -12.03
C HIS A 118 -6.80 -11.27 -12.19
N ASN A 119 -6.94 -12.54 -11.87
CA ASN A 119 -8.24 -13.22 -11.91
C ASN A 119 -9.21 -12.65 -10.85
N LEU A 120 -8.73 -12.35 -9.66
CA LEU A 120 -9.55 -11.71 -8.61
C LEU A 120 -10.01 -10.32 -9.05
N LYS A 121 -9.13 -9.55 -9.68
CA LYS A 121 -9.46 -8.20 -10.16
C LYS A 121 -10.50 -8.20 -11.28
N LYS A 122 -10.54 -9.25 -12.10
CA LYS A 122 -11.59 -9.42 -13.11
C LYS A 122 -12.97 -9.54 -12.47
N LYS A 123 -13.05 -10.14 -11.29
CA LYS A 123 -14.29 -10.27 -10.52
C LYS A 123 -14.62 -9.00 -9.72
N ASN A 124 -13.63 -8.24 -9.34
CA ASN A 124 -13.75 -6.96 -8.62
C ASN A 124 -12.87 -5.92 -9.31
N PRO A 125 -13.36 -5.24 -10.36
CA PRO A 125 -12.55 -4.30 -11.14
C PRO A 125 -12.03 -3.09 -10.34
N ASP A 126 -12.68 -2.75 -9.23
CA ASP A 126 -12.27 -1.66 -8.34
C ASP A 126 -11.14 -2.06 -7.38
N MET A 127 -10.76 -3.34 -7.36
CA MET A 127 -9.62 -3.82 -6.60
C MET A 127 -8.34 -3.08 -6.98
N ARG A 128 -7.56 -2.66 -5.99
CA ARG A 128 -6.24 -2.05 -6.19
C ARG A 128 -5.15 -3.01 -5.77
N ILE A 129 -4.12 -3.11 -6.60
CA ILE A 129 -2.99 -4.01 -6.39
C ILE A 129 -1.71 -3.17 -6.36
N ALA A 130 -0.91 -3.35 -5.30
CA ALA A 130 0.36 -2.68 -5.13
C ALA A 130 1.50 -3.68 -4.97
N LEU A 131 2.66 -3.33 -5.50
CA LEU A 131 3.90 -4.08 -5.34
C LEU A 131 4.96 -3.17 -4.74
N CYS A 132 5.65 -3.62 -3.73
CA CYS A 132 6.76 -2.88 -3.14
C CYS A 132 7.89 -3.81 -2.70
N GLY A 133 8.92 -3.22 -2.12
CA GLY A 133 10.06 -3.94 -1.58
C GLY A 133 11.29 -3.89 -2.48
N CYS A 134 12.32 -4.63 -2.12
CA CYS A 134 13.63 -4.59 -2.78
C CYS A 134 13.57 -4.99 -4.25
N MET A 135 12.70 -5.92 -4.61
CA MET A 135 12.52 -6.35 -6.01
C MET A 135 12.13 -5.18 -6.92
N MET A 136 11.42 -4.19 -6.38
CA MET A 136 10.96 -3.02 -7.13
C MET A 136 12.04 -1.95 -7.31
N GLN A 137 13.26 -2.17 -6.83
CA GLN A 137 14.41 -1.32 -7.08
C GLN A 137 15.16 -1.71 -8.38
N GLU A 138 14.88 -2.88 -8.92
CA GLU A 138 15.45 -3.35 -10.18
C GLU A 138 14.66 -2.80 -11.36
N GLU A 139 15.29 -1.95 -12.18
CA GLU A 139 14.64 -1.31 -13.33
C GLU A 139 14.04 -2.31 -14.31
N GLU A 140 14.75 -3.41 -14.59
CA GLU A 140 14.27 -4.45 -15.50
C GLU A 140 12.97 -5.09 -15.01
N VAL A 141 12.88 -5.33 -13.71
CA VAL A 141 11.68 -5.90 -13.09
C VAL A 141 10.52 -4.93 -13.19
N VAL A 142 10.75 -3.66 -12.85
CA VAL A 142 9.71 -2.61 -12.91
C VAL A 142 9.19 -2.43 -14.33
N GLU A 143 10.09 -2.39 -15.32
CA GLU A 143 9.70 -2.28 -16.74
C GLU A 143 8.87 -3.47 -17.19
N LYS A 144 9.26 -4.68 -16.83
CA LYS A 144 8.50 -5.89 -17.13
C LYS A 144 7.09 -5.85 -16.54
N LEU A 145 6.99 -5.42 -15.28
CA LEU A 145 5.71 -5.30 -14.58
C LEU A 145 4.81 -4.25 -15.23
N LYS A 146 5.34 -3.09 -15.54
CA LYS A 146 4.58 -2.02 -16.21
C LYS A 146 4.10 -2.43 -17.61
N LYS A 147 4.87 -3.26 -18.30
CA LYS A 147 4.59 -3.69 -19.66
C LYS A 147 3.62 -4.86 -19.72
N SER A 148 3.81 -5.88 -18.85
CA SER A 148 3.10 -7.16 -18.93
C SER A 148 2.07 -7.35 -17.82
N TYR A 149 2.11 -6.54 -16.74
CA TYR A 149 1.22 -6.65 -15.59
C TYR A 149 0.51 -5.32 -15.34
N ARG A 150 -0.18 -4.81 -16.34
CA ARG A 150 -0.82 -3.49 -16.33
C ARG A 150 -1.96 -3.35 -15.33
N PHE A 151 -2.46 -4.45 -14.82
CA PHE A 151 -3.49 -4.46 -13.78
C PHE A 151 -2.95 -4.04 -12.39
N VAL A 152 -1.63 -3.99 -12.22
CA VAL A 152 -0.99 -3.48 -11.00
C VAL A 152 -1.11 -1.96 -10.97
N ASN A 153 -1.66 -1.41 -9.90
CA ASN A 153 -1.97 0.01 -9.78
C ASN A 153 -0.80 0.84 -9.23
N LEU A 154 0.07 0.23 -8.42
CA LEU A 154 1.12 0.93 -7.72
C LEU A 154 2.36 0.05 -7.61
N ILE A 155 3.52 0.61 -7.97
CA ILE A 155 4.83 -0.05 -7.83
C ILE A 155 5.78 0.95 -7.18
N PHE A 156 6.39 0.58 -6.05
CA PHE A 156 7.37 1.44 -5.38
C PHE A 156 8.44 0.62 -4.64
N GLY A 157 9.64 1.19 -4.56
CA GLY A 157 10.75 0.59 -3.84
C GLY A 157 10.74 0.89 -2.35
N THR A 158 11.63 0.25 -1.61
CA THR A 158 11.80 0.41 -0.16
C THR A 158 12.05 1.86 0.25
N HIS A 159 12.73 2.64 -0.59
CA HIS A 159 13.01 4.05 -0.33
C HIS A 159 11.77 4.92 -0.24
N ASN A 160 10.68 4.51 -0.85
CA ASN A 160 9.43 5.25 -0.89
C ASN A 160 8.37 4.72 0.08
N LEU A 161 8.75 3.79 0.97
CA LEU A 161 7.84 3.22 1.97
C LEU A 161 7.21 4.31 2.84
N TYR A 162 7.97 5.30 3.24
CA TYR A 162 7.49 6.41 4.06
C TYR A 162 6.40 7.25 3.36
N LYS A 163 6.35 7.20 2.03
CA LYS A 163 5.36 7.91 1.21
C LYS A 163 4.10 7.08 0.94
N PHE A 164 3.95 5.93 1.58
CA PHE A 164 2.86 5.02 1.23
C PHE A 164 1.47 5.66 1.31
N ALA A 165 1.22 6.49 2.31
CA ALA A 165 -0.08 7.19 2.42
C ALA A 165 -0.35 8.09 1.21
N GLU A 166 0.67 8.81 0.74
CA GLU A 166 0.59 9.65 -0.45
C GLU A 166 0.34 8.81 -1.71
N LEU A 167 1.08 7.72 -1.86
CA LEU A 167 0.95 6.80 -2.99
C LEU A 167 -0.42 6.10 -2.98
N LEU A 168 -0.90 5.71 -1.82
CA LEU A 168 -2.22 5.10 -1.65
C LEU A 168 -3.33 6.06 -2.07
N ALA A 169 -3.25 7.33 -1.67
CA ALA A 169 -4.20 8.34 -2.11
C ALA A 169 -4.23 8.49 -3.63
N GLY A 170 -3.07 8.35 -4.28
CA GLY A 170 -2.94 8.41 -5.73
C GLY A 170 -3.55 7.23 -6.47
N CYS A 171 -3.88 6.13 -5.79
CA CYS A 171 -4.54 4.97 -6.40
C CYS A 171 -6.04 5.19 -6.63
N TYR A 172 -6.60 6.23 -6.05
CA TYR A 172 -8.03 6.57 -6.10
C TYR A 172 -8.25 8.02 -6.65
#